data_40955a8ed7257c6b2881ffa9532992e6
#
_entry.id   40955a8ed7257c6b2881ffa9532992e6
#
_cell.length_a   1.000
_cell.length_b   1.000
_cell.length_c   1.000
_cell.angle_alpha   90.00
_cell.angle_beta   90.00
_cell.angle_gamma   90.00
#
_symmetry.space_group_name_H-M   'P 1'
#
loop_
_entity.id
_entity.type
_entity.pdbx_description
1 polymer ?
#
loop_
_entity_poly.entity_id
_entity_poly.type
_entity_poly.pdbx_seq_one_letter_code
_entity_poly.pdbx_strand_id
1 'polypeptide(L)'
;MKRILFAALTAAALFSGGILQSLNAQNMEIPKKVSPFPVGDKLPEQFSKYFIGQAWLAPLTDDKRLNAPVSNVTFSPGCRNNWHSHTGGQLLIAVGGRGYYQEKGRPARALLPGDIVEIAPDVVHWHGAAPDSWFSHLAVACNPATNENTWLEPVDDAQYAAATASVPSPASRLGEDARRRLA
;
A
#
# COMPACT_ATOMS: atom_id res chain seq x y z
N MET A 1 -61.98 -43.57 15.11
CA MET A 1 -60.74 -43.04 15.77
C MET A 1 -59.64 -42.96 14.69
N LYS A 2 -59.42 -41.79 14.08
CA LYS A 2 -58.42 -41.59 13.05
C LYS A 2 -57.20 -40.91 13.71
N ARG A 3 -56.05 -41.60 13.69
CA ARG A 3 -54.74 -41.05 14.16
C ARG A 3 -54.12 -40.25 13.01
N ILE A 4 -53.89 -38.95 13.23
CA ILE A 4 -53.16 -38.07 12.32
C ILE A 4 -51.70 -38.11 12.73
N LEU A 5 -50.83 -38.58 11.83
CA LEU A 5 -49.37 -38.52 11.99
C LEU A 5 -48.94 -37.13 11.52
N PHE A 6 -48.31 -36.36 12.40
CA PHE A 6 -47.54 -35.17 12.01
C PHE A 6 -46.09 -35.58 11.67
N ALA A 7 -45.73 -35.39 10.43
CA ALA A 7 -44.33 -35.50 10.00
C ALA A 7 -43.64 -34.15 10.25
N ALA A 8 -42.66 -34.11 11.12
CA ALA A 8 -41.81 -32.96 11.34
C ALA A 8 -40.71 -32.98 10.29
N LEU A 9 -40.71 -31.96 9.39
CA LEU A 9 -39.62 -31.70 8.46
C LEU A 9 -38.56 -30.89 9.17
N THR A 10 -37.45 -31.52 9.53
CA THR A 10 -36.24 -30.79 10.03
C THR A 10 -35.43 -30.30 8.81
N ALA A 11 -35.47 -29.00 8.58
CA ALA A 11 -34.57 -28.35 7.62
C ALA A 11 -33.19 -28.21 8.27
N ALA A 12 -32.25 -29.02 7.79
CA ALA A 12 -30.84 -28.84 8.12
C ALA A 12 -30.26 -27.65 7.32
N ALA A 13 -30.08 -26.52 7.98
CA ALA A 13 -29.32 -25.40 7.43
C ALA A 13 -27.84 -25.77 7.40
N LEU A 14 -27.31 -26.05 6.22
CA LEU A 14 -25.87 -26.17 5.99
C LEU A 14 -25.25 -24.77 6.07
N PHE A 15 -24.72 -24.43 7.23
CA PHE A 15 -23.79 -23.32 7.40
C PHE A 15 -22.46 -23.73 6.74
N SER A 16 -22.29 -23.32 5.47
CA SER A 16 -20.96 -23.27 4.85
C SER A 16 -20.18 -22.15 5.51
N GLY A 17 -19.51 -22.47 6.62
CA GLY A 17 -18.51 -21.61 7.24
C GLY A 17 -17.37 -21.37 6.26
N GLY A 18 -17.40 -20.23 5.58
CA GLY A 18 -16.23 -19.74 4.87
C GLY A 18 -15.12 -19.54 5.88
N ILE A 19 -14.12 -20.42 5.83
CA ILE A 19 -12.85 -20.23 6.54
C ILE A 19 -12.21 -19.00 5.87
N LEU A 20 -12.38 -17.83 6.49
CA LEU A 20 -11.51 -16.69 6.26
C LEU A 20 -10.10 -17.14 6.65
N GLN A 21 -9.33 -17.56 5.67
CA GLN A 21 -7.89 -17.72 5.81
C GLN A 21 -7.35 -16.32 6.12
N SER A 22 -7.10 -16.06 7.39
CA SER A 22 -6.22 -14.98 7.79
C SER A 22 -4.87 -15.31 7.17
N LEU A 23 -4.52 -14.63 6.08
CA LEU A 23 -3.21 -14.70 5.47
C LEU A 23 -2.21 -14.28 6.55
N ASN A 24 -1.49 -15.27 7.06
CA ASN A 24 -0.49 -15.12 8.09
C ASN A 24 0.65 -14.27 7.49
N ALA A 25 0.69 -12.97 7.79
CA ALA A 25 1.72 -12.03 7.33
C ALA A 25 3.15 -12.42 7.76
N GLN A 26 3.28 -13.48 8.56
CA GLN A 26 4.55 -13.89 9.16
C GLN A 26 5.49 -14.65 8.20
N ASN A 27 5.03 -15.14 7.03
CA ASN A 27 5.84 -15.91 6.09
C ASN A 27 5.60 -15.57 4.62
N MET A 28 5.28 -14.31 4.30
CA MET A 28 5.21 -13.92 2.88
C MET A 28 6.61 -13.83 2.29
N GLU A 29 6.90 -14.73 1.33
CA GLU A 29 8.15 -14.68 0.58
C GLU A 29 8.17 -13.43 -0.31
N ILE A 30 9.24 -12.62 -0.15
CA ILE A 30 9.41 -11.41 -0.94
C ILE A 30 9.81 -11.81 -2.36
N PRO A 31 9.07 -11.38 -3.41
CA PRO A 31 9.43 -11.71 -4.78
C PRO A 31 10.83 -11.17 -5.13
N LYS A 32 11.68 -12.00 -5.78
CA LYS A 32 13.04 -11.63 -6.18
C LYS A 32 13.12 -10.38 -7.06
N LYS A 33 12.03 -10.02 -7.74
CA LYS A 33 11.95 -8.87 -8.67
C LYS A 33 11.03 -7.76 -8.18
N VAL A 34 10.74 -7.69 -6.87
CA VAL A 34 9.89 -6.64 -6.32
C VAL A 34 10.51 -5.25 -6.42
N SER A 35 11.83 -5.18 -6.46
CA SER A 35 12.60 -3.94 -6.60
C SER A 35 13.94 -4.22 -7.29
N PRO A 36 14.47 -3.29 -8.11
CA PRO A 36 15.85 -3.37 -8.60
C PRO A 36 16.88 -3.03 -7.51
N PHE A 37 16.44 -2.53 -6.35
CA PHE A 37 17.27 -2.16 -5.22
C PHE A 37 17.15 -3.18 -4.07
N PRO A 38 18.09 -3.23 -3.12
CA PRO A 38 17.96 -4.04 -1.92
C PRO A 38 16.64 -3.76 -1.21
N VAL A 39 15.96 -4.82 -0.74
CA VAL A 39 14.72 -4.69 0.03
C VAL A 39 15.01 -4.27 1.47
N GLY A 40 16.14 -4.71 2.01
CA GLY A 40 16.55 -4.41 3.37
C GLY A 40 15.83 -5.23 4.43
N ASP A 41 15.78 -4.70 5.64
CA ASP A 41 15.20 -5.35 6.80
C ASP A 41 13.74 -4.96 7.00
N LYS A 42 12.98 -5.81 7.70
CA LYS A 42 11.65 -5.45 8.19
C LYS A 42 11.75 -4.16 9.02
N LEU A 43 10.77 -3.29 8.86
CA LEU A 43 10.70 -2.09 9.68
C LEU A 43 10.75 -2.47 11.17
N PRO A 44 11.63 -1.81 11.96
CA PRO A 44 11.69 -1.99 13.40
C PRO A 44 10.32 -1.74 14.04
N GLU A 45 10.03 -2.46 15.14
CA GLU A 45 8.73 -2.41 15.83
C GLU A 45 8.30 -0.97 16.21
N GLN A 46 9.26 -0.14 16.55
CA GLN A 46 9.01 1.28 16.89
C GLN A 46 8.38 2.08 15.73
N PHE A 47 8.61 1.67 14.48
CA PHE A 47 8.01 2.29 13.29
C PHE A 47 6.81 1.51 12.77
N SER A 48 6.72 0.20 13.06
CA SER A 48 5.64 -0.66 12.55
C SER A 48 4.25 -0.17 12.96
N LYS A 49 4.13 0.52 14.11
CA LYS A 49 2.88 1.15 14.56
C LYS A 49 2.32 2.22 13.60
N TYR A 50 3.11 2.70 12.67
CA TYR A 50 2.70 3.67 11.65
C TYR A 50 2.34 3.02 10.33
N PHE A 51 2.25 1.68 10.29
CA PHE A 51 1.92 0.91 9.10
C PHE A 51 0.85 -0.13 9.42
N ILE A 52 -0.10 -0.30 8.50
CA ILE A 52 -0.99 -1.46 8.49
C ILE A 52 -0.42 -2.44 7.47
N GLY A 53 -0.09 -3.67 7.91
CA GLY A 53 0.63 -4.65 7.10
C GLY A 53 2.14 -4.62 7.33
N GLN A 54 2.90 -5.22 6.43
CA GLN A 54 4.35 -5.37 6.58
C GLN A 54 5.11 -4.56 5.55
N ALA A 55 6.11 -3.81 6.01
CA ALA A 55 7.04 -3.09 5.16
C ALA A 55 8.50 -3.40 5.52
N TRP A 56 9.40 -3.16 4.55
CA TRP A 56 10.84 -3.29 4.66
C TRP A 56 11.50 -2.00 4.20
N LEU A 57 12.69 -1.74 4.71
CA LEU A 57 13.46 -0.54 4.40
C LEU A 57 14.94 -0.88 4.21
N ALA A 58 15.50 -0.42 3.11
CA ALA A 58 16.93 -0.42 2.85
C ALA A 58 17.43 1.01 2.66
N PRO A 59 18.26 1.56 3.55
CA PRO A 59 19.02 2.78 3.26
C PRO A 59 19.90 2.54 2.03
N LEU A 60 19.91 3.47 1.09
CA LEU A 60 20.73 3.40 -0.13
C LEU A 60 21.89 4.41 -0.13
N THR A 61 21.84 5.38 0.78
CA THR A 61 22.90 6.37 0.96
C THR A 61 23.33 6.38 2.42
N ASP A 62 24.62 6.32 2.66
CA ASP A 62 25.24 6.31 3.99
C ASP A 62 26.21 7.49 4.20
N ASP A 63 26.75 8.08 3.13
CA ASP A 63 27.63 9.24 3.23
C ASP A 63 26.84 10.51 3.58
N LYS A 64 26.88 10.87 4.85
CA LYS A 64 26.16 12.05 5.39
C LYS A 64 26.58 13.38 4.74
N ARG A 65 27.76 13.44 4.11
CA ARG A 65 28.23 14.65 3.42
C ARG A 65 27.42 14.96 2.16
N LEU A 66 26.78 13.94 1.56
CA LEU A 66 25.90 14.12 0.42
C LEU A 66 24.61 14.85 0.79
N ASN A 67 24.20 14.80 2.05
CA ASN A 67 22.97 15.40 2.57
C ASN A 67 21.73 15.03 1.71
N ALA A 68 21.68 13.79 1.23
CA ALA A 68 20.65 13.26 0.34
C ALA A 68 20.23 11.85 0.82
N PRO A 69 19.47 11.73 1.91
CA PRO A 69 18.96 10.45 2.38
C PRO A 69 18.00 9.84 1.35
N VAL A 70 18.35 8.65 0.88
CA VAL A 70 17.53 7.84 -0.02
C VAL A 70 17.38 6.46 0.60
N SER A 71 16.14 5.98 0.62
CA SER A 71 15.83 4.61 1.06
C SER A 71 14.93 3.92 0.04
N ASN A 72 15.12 2.63 -0.15
CA ASN A 72 14.14 1.79 -0.82
C ASN A 72 13.16 1.28 0.24
N VAL A 73 11.87 1.55 0.04
CA VAL A 73 10.79 1.07 0.91
C VAL A 73 9.95 0.09 0.13
N THR A 74 9.76 -1.11 0.69
CA THR A 74 8.98 -2.17 0.06
C THR A 74 7.80 -2.53 0.95
N PHE A 75 6.61 -2.58 0.37
CA PHE A 75 5.35 -2.89 1.02
C PHE A 75 4.82 -4.24 0.54
N SER A 76 4.35 -5.08 1.47
CA SER A 76 3.55 -6.26 1.12
C SER A 76 2.19 -5.85 0.54
N PRO A 77 1.49 -6.75 -0.20
CA PRO A 77 0.13 -6.48 -0.67
C PRO A 77 -0.78 -5.98 0.46
N GLY A 78 -1.52 -4.91 0.20
CA GLY A 78 -2.41 -4.26 1.16
C GLY A 78 -1.73 -3.41 2.24
N CYS A 79 -0.41 -3.45 2.34
CA CYS A 79 0.32 -2.63 3.31
C CYS A 79 0.29 -1.15 2.92
N ARG A 80 0.07 -0.30 3.91
CA ARG A 80 0.06 1.16 3.78
C ARG A 80 0.55 1.83 5.05
N ASN A 81 1.12 3.02 4.91
CA ASN A 81 1.45 3.84 6.08
C ASN A 81 0.25 4.68 6.54
N ASN A 82 0.37 5.21 7.75
CA ASN A 82 -0.59 6.17 8.28
C ASN A 82 -0.55 7.48 7.47
N TRP A 83 -1.56 8.31 7.62
CA TRP A 83 -1.47 9.71 7.25
C TRP A 83 -0.27 10.34 7.93
N HIS A 84 0.50 11.12 7.18
CA HIS A 84 1.69 11.80 7.69
C HIS A 84 2.08 12.98 6.82
N SER A 85 2.99 13.80 7.31
CA SER A 85 3.60 14.89 6.55
C SER A 85 5.09 15.00 6.84
N HIS A 86 5.79 15.75 6.01
CA HIS A 86 7.21 16.04 6.11
C HIS A 86 7.43 17.55 6.02
N THR A 87 8.11 18.14 7.00
CA THR A 87 8.37 19.59 6.98
C THR A 87 9.31 20.01 5.86
N GLY A 88 10.17 19.12 5.38
CA GLY A 88 11.10 19.35 4.27
C GLY A 88 10.58 18.91 2.91
N GLY A 89 9.43 18.22 2.87
CA GLY A 89 8.92 17.55 1.69
C GLY A 89 9.60 16.20 1.40
N GLN A 90 9.07 15.47 0.43
CA GLN A 90 9.56 14.15 0.03
C GLN A 90 9.38 13.94 -1.46
N LEU A 91 10.33 13.19 -2.08
CA LEU A 91 10.18 12.67 -3.42
C LEU A 91 9.99 11.16 -3.37
N LEU A 92 8.95 10.64 -4.00
CA LEU A 92 8.75 9.20 -4.20
C LEU A 92 9.02 8.83 -5.66
N ILE A 93 9.80 7.78 -5.88
CA ILE A 93 10.04 7.22 -7.22
C ILE A 93 9.62 5.76 -7.17
N ALA A 94 8.52 5.41 -7.80
CA ALA A 94 8.05 4.03 -7.88
C ALA A 94 9.02 3.18 -8.71
N VAL A 95 9.49 2.05 -8.16
CA VAL A 95 10.50 1.20 -8.80
C VAL A 95 10.06 -0.25 -8.99
N GLY A 96 8.96 -0.68 -8.36
CA GLY A 96 8.47 -2.05 -8.51
C GLY A 96 7.06 -2.25 -8.03
N GLY A 97 6.34 -3.17 -8.67
CA GLY A 97 4.97 -3.52 -8.33
C GLY A 97 3.96 -2.41 -8.60
N ARG A 98 2.89 -2.38 -7.82
CA ARG A 98 1.81 -1.39 -7.93
C ARG A 98 1.44 -0.85 -6.55
N GLY A 99 1.37 0.47 -6.43
CA GLY A 99 0.99 1.16 -5.21
C GLY A 99 -0.01 2.27 -5.43
N TYR A 100 -0.28 2.98 -4.36
CA TYR A 100 -1.16 4.15 -4.34
C TYR A 100 -0.52 5.26 -3.50
N TYR A 101 -0.87 6.48 -3.87
CA TYR A 101 -0.59 7.70 -3.15
C TYR A 101 -1.84 8.55 -3.06
N GLN A 102 -2.06 9.20 -1.94
CA GLN A 102 -3.17 10.13 -1.77
C GLN A 102 -2.80 11.28 -0.84
N GLU A 103 -3.08 12.50 -1.28
CA GLU A 103 -3.11 13.68 -0.41
C GLU A 103 -4.46 13.77 0.31
N LYS A 104 -4.46 14.25 1.53
CA LYS A 104 -5.69 14.39 2.30
C LYS A 104 -6.67 15.35 1.59
N GLY A 105 -7.89 14.89 1.39
CA GLY A 105 -8.92 15.63 0.66
C GLY A 105 -8.81 15.59 -0.88
N ARG A 106 -7.88 14.81 -1.44
CA ARG A 106 -7.74 14.62 -2.89
C ARG A 106 -8.04 13.18 -3.28
N PRO A 107 -8.38 12.91 -4.56
CA PRO A 107 -8.47 11.53 -5.07
C PRO A 107 -7.13 10.81 -4.97
N ALA A 108 -7.18 9.50 -4.72
CA ALA A 108 -5.99 8.66 -4.77
C ALA A 108 -5.45 8.53 -6.21
N ARG A 109 -4.14 8.32 -6.32
CA ARG A 109 -3.42 8.07 -7.57
C ARG A 109 -2.73 6.70 -7.51
N ALA A 110 -2.91 5.87 -8.53
CA ALA A 110 -2.11 4.66 -8.68
C ALA A 110 -0.68 5.00 -9.08
N LEU A 111 0.27 4.23 -8.55
CA LEU A 111 1.69 4.33 -8.84
C LEU A 111 2.19 3.05 -9.49
N LEU A 112 2.91 3.22 -10.61
CA LEU A 112 3.60 2.18 -11.35
C LEU A 112 5.09 2.49 -11.44
N PRO A 113 5.96 1.51 -11.72
CA PRO A 113 7.39 1.75 -11.90
C PRO A 113 7.64 2.85 -12.93
N GLY A 114 8.45 3.86 -12.55
CA GLY A 114 8.72 5.06 -13.31
C GLY A 114 7.88 6.27 -12.92
N ASP A 115 6.79 6.10 -12.15
CA ASP A 115 6.03 7.23 -11.63
C ASP A 115 6.81 7.97 -10.54
N ILE A 116 6.70 9.30 -10.58
CA ILE A 116 7.30 10.20 -9.61
C ILE A 116 6.20 11.00 -8.91
N VAL A 117 6.32 11.14 -7.60
CA VAL A 117 5.46 12.00 -6.78
C VAL A 117 6.33 13.02 -6.06
N GLU A 118 6.10 14.28 -6.34
CA GLU A 118 6.70 15.40 -5.63
C GLU A 118 5.75 15.81 -4.50
N ILE A 119 6.16 15.59 -3.26
CA ILE A 119 5.38 15.90 -2.07
C ILE A 119 5.94 17.17 -1.45
N ALA A 120 5.20 18.27 -1.59
CA ALA A 120 5.61 19.55 -1.02
C ALA A 120 5.66 19.49 0.52
N PRO A 121 6.43 20.39 1.16
CA PRO A 121 6.43 20.54 2.61
C PRO A 121 5.03 20.60 3.20
N ASP A 122 4.84 19.91 4.34
CA ASP A 122 3.62 19.88 5.16
C ASP A 122 2.37 19.27 4.49
N VAL A 123 2.47 18.76 3.27
CA VAL A 123 1.36 18.06 2.63
C VAL A 123 1.06 16.76 3.39
N VAL A 124 -0.15 16.65 3.92
CA VAL A 124 -0.63 15.43 4.58
C VAL A 124 -1.02 14.40 3.53
N HIS A 125 -0.38 13.24 3.59
CA HIS A 125 -0.54 12.18 2.59
C HIS A 125 -0.36 10.78 3.21
N TRP A 126 -0.68 9.78 2.44
CA TRP A 126 -0.29 8.39 2.66
C TRP A 126 0.11 7.73 1.33
N HIS A 127 0.86 6.64 1.42
CA HIS A 127 1.16 5.75 0.30
C HIS A 127 1.25 4.29 0.77
N GLY A 128 1.14 3.36 -0.17
CA GLY A 128 1.17 1.93 0.14
C GLY A 128 1.02 1.08 -1.09
N ALA A 129 1.06 -0.24 -0.89
CA ALA A 129 0.88 -1.24 -1.93
C ALA A 129 -0.60 -1.34 -2.36
N ALA A 130 -0.85 -1.86 -3.56
CA ALA A 130 -2.17 -2.29 -3.96
C ALA A 130 -2.61 -3.55 -3.17
N PRO A 131 -3.94 -3.84 -3.08
CA PRO A 131 -4.42 -5.00 -2.32
C PRO A 131 -3.85 -6.34 -2.78
N ASP A 132 -3.49 -6.45 -4.05
CA ASP A 132 -3.06 -7.66 -4.75
C ASP A 132 -1.64 -7.58 -5.31
N SER A 133 -0.87 -6.56 -4.97
CA SER A 133 0.49 -6.36 -5.49
C SER A 133 1.44 -5.89 -4.40
N TRP A 134 2.67 -6.40 -4.44
CA TRP A 134 3.78 -5.75 -3.79
C TRP A 134 4.00 -4.36 -4.39
N PHE A 135 4.61 -3.48 -3.63
CA PHE A 135 4.99 -2.14 -4.09
C PHE A 135 6.34 -1.76 -3.52
N SER A 136 7.22 -1.22 -4.36
CA SER A 136 8.50 -0.70 -3.92
C SER A 136 8.75 0.67 -4.53
N HIS A 137 9.27 1.58 -3.73
CA HIS A 137 9.60 2.93 -4.17
C HIS A 137 10.87 3.44 -3.47
N LEU A 138 11.57 4.36 -4.10
CA LEU A 138 12.57 5.16 -3.44
C LEU A 138 11.89 6.31 -2.71
N ALA A 139 12.25 6.50 -1.45
CA ALA A 139 11.90 7.65 -0.64
C ALA A 139 13.14 8.55 -0.53
N VAL A 140 13.05 9.75 -1.09
CA VAL A 140 14.11 10.76 -1.00
C VAL A 140 13.65 11.85 -0.03
N ALA A 141 14.35 12.03 1.08
CA ALA A 141 14.06 13.12 2.00
C ALA A 141 14.58 14.44 1.43
N CYS A 142 13.67 15.38 1.17
CA CYS A 142 14.04 16.73 0.75
C CYS A 142 14.38 17.60 1.97
N ASN A 143 15.30 18.56 1.82
CA ASN A 143 15.73 19.45 2.89
C ASN A 143 16.07 18.72 4.21
N PRO A 144 16.91 17.67 4.19
CA PRO A 144 17.03 16.71 5.29
C PRO A 144 17.52 17.31 6.62
N ALA A 145 18.16 18.49 6.57
CA ALA A 145 18.63 19.19 7.78
C ALA A 145 17.47 19.70 8.68
N THR A 146 16.29 19.91 8.09
CA THR A 146 15.10 20.45 8.77
C THR A 146 13.85 19.60 8.55
N ASN A 147 14.01 18.43 7.93
CA ASN A 147 12.90 17.56 7.58
C ASN A 147 12.50 16.66 8.76
N GLU A 148 11.33 16.88 9.29
CA GLU A 148 10.73 16.10 10.36
C GLU A 148 9.44 15.43 9.87
N ASN A 149 9.19 14.21 10.35
CA ASN A 149 7.97 13.47 10.04
C ASN A 149 6.94 13.67 11.14
N THR A 150 5.75 14.10 10.77
CA THR A 150 4.58 14.12 11.65
C THR A 150 3.64 12.98 11.28
N TRP A 151 3.52 11.98 12.17
CA TRP A 151 2.62 10.85 12.01
C TRP A 151 1.25 11.15 12.58
N LEU A 152 0.21 10.84 11.81
CA LEU A 152 -1.19 11.07 12.14
C LEU A 152 -1.95 9.74 12.26
N GLU A 153 -3.28 9.80 12.12
CA GLU A 153 -4.16 8.64 12.21
C GLU A 153 -3.88 7.57 11.13
N PRO A 154 -4.18 6.31 11.42
CA PRO A 154 -4.13 5.24 10.41
C PRO A 154 -5.08 5.53 9.23
N VAL A 155 -4.69 5.08 8.03
CA VAL A 155 -5.62 4.92 6.91
C VAL A 155 -6.39 3.64 7.15
N ASP A 156 -7.63 3.75 7.60
CA ASP A 156 -8.48 2.59 7.90
C ASP A 156 -8.84 1.76 6.64
N ASP A 157 -9.43 0.59 6.84
CA ASP A 157 -9.75 -0.31 5.73
C ASP A 157 -10.80 0.26 4.78
N ALA A 158 -11.74 1.07 5.28
CA ALA A 158 -12.76 1.71 4.45
C ALA A 158 -12.17 2.80 3.58
N GLN A 159 -11.32 3.65 4.14
CA GLN A 159 -10.58 4.69 3.41
C GLN A 159 -9.68 4.06 2.34
N TYR A 160 -8.93 3.03 2.71
CA TYR A 160 -8.05 2.32 1.78
C TYR A 160 -8.82 1.65 0.64
N ALA A 161 -9.93 0.95 0.95
CA ALA A 161 -10.77 0.33 -0.06
C ALA A 161 -11.38 1.37 -1.02
N ALA A 162 -11.88 2.49 -0.51
CA ALA A 162 -12.40 3.58 -1.33
C ALA A 162 -11.34 4.18 -2.26
N ALA A 163 -10.13 4.41 -1.73
CA ALA A 163 -9.01 4.95 -2.49
C ALA A 163 -8.56 4.02 -3.62
N THR A 164 -8.48 2.71 -3.35
CA THR A 164 -8.00 1.72 -4.33
C THR A 164 -9.05 1.32 -5.36
N ALA A 165 -10.35 1.38 -5.03
CA ALA A 165 -11.45 1.11 -5.95
C ALA A 165 -11.67 2.25 -6.96
N SER A 166 -11.38 3.50 -6.56
CA SER A 166 -11.64 4.69 -7.38
C SER A 166 -10.66 4.87 -8.55
N VAL A 167 -9.53 4.14 -8.55
CA VAL A 167 -8.49 4.26 -9.57
C VAL A 167 -8.55 3.05 -10.50
N PRO A 168 -8.81 3.24 -11.82
CA PRO A 168 -8.81 2.14 -12.77
C PRO A 168 -7.51 1.35 -12.76
N SER A 169 -7.60 0.03 -12.86
CA SER A 169 -6.43 -0.84 -13.00
C SER A 169 -5.57 -0.41 -14.21
N PRO A 170 -4.24 -0.52 -14.15
CA PRO A 170 -3.36 -0.24 -15.30
C PRO A 170 -3.75 -1.00 -16.57
N ALA A 171 -4.29 -2.21 -16.43
CA ALA A 171 -4.81 -2.99 -17.56
C ALA A 171 -5.98 -2.29 -18.27
N SER A 172 -6.83 -1.57 -17.53
CA SER A 172 -7.92 -0.78 -18.13
C SER A 172 -7.42 0.46 -18.86
N ARG A 173 -6.36 1.12 -18.35
CA ARG A 173 -5.75 2.29 -19.02
C ARG A 173 -5.08 1.90 -20.34
N LEU A 174 -4.36 0.77 -20.39
CA LEU A 174 -3.77 0.28 -21.63
C LEU A 174 -4.83 -0.04 -22.69
N GLY A 175 -5.99 -0.55 -22.26
CA GLY A 175 -7.13 -0.80 -23.15
C GLY A 175 -7.79 0.49 -23.66
N GLU A 176 -7.86 1.54 -22.86
CA GLU A 176 -8.39 2.85 -23.26
C GLU A 176 -7.46 3.59 -24.20
N ASP A 177 -6.13 3.59 -23.92
CA ASP A 177 -5.13 4.19 -24.79
C ASP A 177 -5.02 3.47 -26.13
N ALA A 178 -5.14 2.14 -26.15
CA ALA A 178 -5.20 1.37 -27.40
C ALA A 178 -6.45 1.71 -28.23
N ARG A 179 -7.61 1.90 -27.61
CA ARG A 179 -8.84 2.32 -28.29
C ARG A 179 -8.77 3.74 -28.81
N ARG A 180 -8.15 4.66 -28.08
CA ARG A 180 -7.95 6.06 -28.52
C ARG A 180 -6.99 6.18 -29.73
N ARG A 181 -6.04 5.24 -29.86
CA ARG A 181 -5.11 5.22 -31.01
C ARG A 181 -5.71 4.59 -32.29
N LEU A 182 -6.85 3.88 -32.15
CA LEU A 182 -7.55 3.22 -33.24
C LEU A 182 -8.80 3.98 -33.70
N ALA A 183 -9.18 5.06 -33.02
CA ALA A 183 -10.27 5.98 -33.37
C ALA A 183 -9.74 7.28 -33.98
#